data_2cd099cd0d85bfa8b811c15b863c4fc8
#
_entry.id   2cd099cd0d85bfa8b811c15b863c4fc8
#
_cell.length_a   1.000
_cell.length_b   1.000
_cell.length_c   1.000
_cell.angle_alpha   90.00
_cell.angle_beta   90.00
_cell.angle_gamma   90.00
#
_symmetry.space_group_name_H-M   'P 1'
#
loop_
_entity.id
_entity.type
_entity.pdbx_description
1 polymer ?
#
loop_
_entity_poly.entity_id
_entity_poly.type
_entity_poly.pdbx_seq_one_letter_code
_entity_poly.pdbx_strand_id
1 'polypeptide(L)'
;PEILNILRIGIYQLKFMDNIPDSAAVNESVNIARKLKLGSLSGFVNAVLRNFLRDGKQIKYPENKTEKLSVEYSSPEWLVNLLLQNYSENQAVSLLKSSVEKPPVTVRLNNLKGETSQILERLSDFSPESTVIDGCYKISYGDVTKTQAFKYGLFHVQDIASQLCCMALNPKEGETVLDLCSAPGGKAFTLAELMNDKGRILAFDIHDNRVKLIKNGA
;
A
#
# COMPACT_ATOMS: atom_id res chain seq x y z
N PRO A 1 10.61 -25.41 -9.15
CA PRO A 1 10.18 -24.12 -8.55
C PRO A 1 11.00 -22.97 -9.11
N GLU A 2 12.35 -23.05 -9.17
CA GLU A 2 13.24 -21.97 -9.56
C GLU A 2 13.02 -21.49 -11.01
N ILE A 3 12.91 -22.42 -11.96
CA ILE A 3 12.66 -22.09 -13.38
C ILE A 3 11.33 -21.36 -13.55
N LEU A 4 10.29 -21.78 -12.84
CA LEU A 4 9.01 -21.07 -12.87
C LEU A 4 9.12 -19.64 -12.36
N ASN A 5 9.89 -19.41 -11.30
CA ASN A 5 10.13 -18.06 -10.77
C ASN A 5 10.98 -17.21 -11.72
N ILE A 6 11.99 -17.80 -12.36
CA ILE A 6 12.78 -17.11 -13.39
C ILE A 6 11.87 -16.68 -14.56
N LEU A 7 11.01 -17.56 -15.03
CA LEU A 7 10.06 -17.25 -16.11
C LEU A 7 9.06 -16.15 -15.68
N ARG A 8 8.52 -16.24 -14.48
CA ARG A 8 7.61 -15.20 -13.94
C ARG A 8 8.27 -13.82 -13.90
N ILE A 9 9.49 -13.75 -13.37
CA ILE A 9 10.25 -12.50 -13.31
C ILE A 9 10.56 -12.00 -14.73
N GLY A 10 11.03 -12.89 -15.62
CA GLY A 10 11.34 -12.53 -17.01
C GLY A 10 10.11 -12.00 -17.75
N ILE A 11 8.97 -12.67 -17.65
CA ILE A 11 7.69 -12.22 -18.27
C ILE A 11 7.24 -10.89 -17.67
N TYR A 12 7.36 -10.72 -16.33
CA TYR A 12 7.02 -9.46 -15.67
C TYR A 12 7.86 -8.29 -16.20
N GLN A 13 9.18 -8.50 -16.31
CA GLN A 13 10.07 -7.49 -16.89
C GLN A 13 9.70 -7.15 -18.34
N LEU A 14 9.45 -8.18 -19.16
CA LEU A 14 9.09 -8.00 -20.56
C LEU A 14 7.75 -7.29 -20.77
N LYS A 15 6.80 -7.47 -19.85
CA LYS A 15 5.41 -6.98 -20.01
C LYS A 15 5.15 -5.66 -19.32
N PHE A 16 5.77 -5.41 -18.16
CA PHE A 16 5.37 -4.35 -17.24
C PHE A 16 6.52 -3.37 -16.89
N MET A 17 7.73 -3.60 -17.40
CA MET A 17 8.88 -2.73 -17.08
C MET A 17 9.48 -2.13 -18.35
N ASP A 18 8.96 -0.99 -18.77
CA ASP A 18 9.37 -0.31 -20.01
C ASP A 18 10.84 0.16 -20.03
N ASN A 19 11.43 0.34 -18.84
CA ASN A 19 12.82 0.76 -18.69
C ASN A 19 13.85 -0.39 -18.83
N ILE A 20 13.39 -1.65 -19.00
CA ILE A 20 14.26 -2.81 -19.20
C ILE A 20 14.19 -3.25 -20.67
N PRO A 21 15.31 -3.22 -21.42
CA PRO A 21 15.33 -3.76 -22.78
C PRO A 21 14.97 -5.24 -22.82
N ASP A 22 14.17 -5.67 -23.78
CA ASP A 22 13.72 -7.06 -23.95
C ASP A 22 14.90 -8.05 -23.98
N SER A 23 15.97 -7.70 -24.68
CA SER A 23 17.17 -8.52 -24.76
C SER A 23 17.87 -8.69 -23.40
N ALA A 24 17.87 -7.65 -22.57
CA ALA A 24 18.44 -7.70 -21.23
C ALA A 24 17.62 -8.63 -20.32
N ALA A 25 16.29 -8.49 -20.31
CA ALA A 25 15.39 -9.34 -19.52
C ALA A 25 15.57 -10.84 -19.86
N VAL A 26 15.65 -11.17 -21.16
CA VAL A 26 15.85 -12.55 -21.61
C VAL A 26 17.25 -13.06 -21.21
N ASN A 27 18.32 -12.28 -21.47
CA ASN A 27 19.68 -12.68 -21.18
C ASN A 27 19.92 -12.88 -19.69
N GLU A 28 19.44 -11.98 -18.84
CA GLU A 28 19.59 -12.12 -17.38
C GLU A 28 18.79 -13.31 -16.84
N SER A 29 17.60 -13.58 -17.34
CA SER A 29 16.83 -14.78 -16.98
C SER A 29 17.61 -16.07 -17.31
N VAL A 30 18.23 -16.13 -18.48
CA VAL A 30 19.06 -17.27 -18.89
C VAL A 30 20.32 -17.39 -18.01
N ASN A 31 20.96 -16.25 -17.69
CA ASN A 31 22.14 -16.20 -16.83
C ASN A 31 21.83 -16.68 -15.40
N ILE A 32 20.68 -16.27 -14.85
CA ILE A 32 20.22 -16.74 -13.53
C ILE A 32 20.04 -18.26 -13.53
N ALA A 33 19.40 -18.83 -14.55
CA ALA A 33 19.25 -20.28 -14.66
C ALA A 33 20.62 -21.00 -14.63
N ARG A 34 21.62 -20.46 -15.34
CA ARG A 34 22.98 -21.01 -15.34
C ARG A 34 23.67 -20.89 -13.98
N LYS A 35 23.57 -19.72 -13.31
CA LYS A 35 24.14 -19.46 -11.98
C LYS A 35 23.55 -20.39 -10.90
N LEU A 36 22.28 -20.74 -11.02
CA LEU A 36 21.60 -21.68 -10.13
C LEU A 36 21.89 -23.16 -10.45
N LYS A 37 22.88 -23.44 -11.30
CA LYS A 37 23.23 -24.80 -11.75
C LYS A 37 22.11 -25.51 -12.51
N LEU A 38 21.18 -24.77 -13.10
CA LEU A 38 20.09 -25.24 -13.94
C LEU A 38 20.39 -25.00 -15.43
N GLY A 39 21.65 -25.04 -15.81
CA GLY A 39 22.12 -24.72 -17.16
C GLY A 39 21.50 -25.57 -18.28
N SER A 40 21.16 -26.82 -18.00
CA SER A 40 20.40 -27.71 -18.93
C SER A 40 19.03 -27.16 -19.31
N LEU A 41 18.40 -26.35 -18.45
CA LEU A 41 17.10 -25.70 -18.68
C LEU A 41 17.22 -24.25 -19.18
N SER A 42 18.43 -23.74 -19.34
CA SER A 42 18.65 -22.36 -19.81
C SER A 42 18.12 -22.14 -21.24
N GLY A 43 18.21 -23.17 -22.10
CA GLY A 43 17.61 -23.16 -23.45
C GLY A 43 16.08 -23.10 -23.42
N PHE A 44 15.46 -23.81 -22.49
CA PHE A 44 14.03 -23.76 -22.28
C PHE A 44 13.56 -22.35 -21.82
N VAL A 45 14.25 -21.74 -20.84
CA VAL A 45 13.96 -20.39 -20.39
C VAL A 45 14.04 -19.41 -21.55
N ASN A 46 15.12 -19.47 -22.34
CA ASN A 46 15.29 -18.63 -23.53
C ASN A 46 14.16 -18.81 -24.55
N ALA A 47 13.79 -20.06 -24.83
CA ALA A 47 12.74 -20.39 -25.81
C ALA A 47 11.39 -19.82 -25.37
N VAL A 48 10.99 -20.01 -24.10
CA VAL A 48 9.71 -19.53 -23.56
C VAL A 48 9.63 -18.00 -23.63
N LEU A 49 10.68 -17.28 -23.14
CA LEU A 49 10.67 -15.83 -23.13
C LEU A 49 10.72 -15.23 -24.55
N ARG A 50 11.48 -15.83 -25.47
CA ARG A 50 11.48 -15.38 -26.88
C ARG A 50 10.16 -15.68 -27.58
N ASN A 51 9.49 -16.78 -27.23
CA ASN A 51 8.16 -17.08 -27.78
C ASN A 51 7.14 -16.03 -27.30
N PHE A 52 7.16 -15.68 -26.02
CA PHE A 52 6.33 -14.63 -25.46
C PHE A 52 6.51 -13.28 -26.19
N LEU A 53 7.76 -12.94 -26.55
CA LEU A 53 8.04 -11.75 -27.37
C LEU A 53 7.45 -11.85 -28.78
N ARG A 54 7.61 -13.02 -29.45
CA ARG A 54 7.06 -13.25 -30.81
C ARG A 54 5.54 -13.17 -30.83
N ASP A 55 4.87 -13.63 -29.77
CA ASP A 55 3.41 -13.55 -29.62
C ASP A 55 2.92 -12.13 -29.24
N GLY A 56 3.80 -11.11 -29.35
CA GLY A 56 3.44 -9.71 -29.07
C GLY A 56 3.18 -9.43 -27.59
N LYS A 57 3.76 -10.19 -26.68
CA LYS A 57 3.61 -10.05 -25.22
C LYS A 57 2.14 -10.15 -24.76
N GLN A 58 1.35 -10.96 -25.45
CA GLN A 58 -0.07 -11.17 -25.12
C GLN A 58 -0.24 -12.14 -23.98
N ILE A 59 -1.12 -11.79 -23.05
CA ILE A 59 -1.55 -12.66 -21.95
C ILE A 59 -2.92 -13.22 -22.32
N LYS A 60 -3.04 -14.55 -22.34
CA LYS A 60 -4.33 -15.23 -22.51
C LYS A 60 -4.94 -15.44 -21.13
N TYR A 61 -6.09 -14.82 -20.92
CA TYR A 61 -6.86 -15.02 -19.70
C TYR A 61 -7.81 -16.20 -19.82
N PRO A 62 -8.19 -16.85 -18.70
CA PRO A 62 -9.25 -17.83 -18.68
C PRO A 62 -10.57 -17.27 -19.23
N GLU A 63 -11.42 -18.13 -19.81
CA GLU A 63 -12.75 -17.74 -20.30
C GLU A 63 -13.74 -17.54 -19.15
N ASN A 64 -13.59 -18.32 -18.07
CA ASN A 64 -14.39 -18.17 -16.87
C ASN A 64 -14.13 -16.80 -16.23
N LYS A 65 -15.19 -16.07 -15.96
CA LYS A 65 -15.14 -14.68 -15.45
C LYS A 65 -14.41 -14.59 -14.11
N THR A 66 -14.73 -15.46 -13.15
CA THR A 66 -14.10 -15.47 -11.82
C THR A 66 -12.62 -15.75 -11.91
N GLU A 67 -12.24 -16.78 -12.68
CA GLU A 67 -10.84 -17.13 -12.91
C GLU A 67 -10.10 -16.00 -13.63
N LYS A 68 -10.72 -15.37 -14.62
CA LYS A 68 -10.15 -14.22 -15.33
C LYS A 68 -9.84 -13.07 -14.36
N LEU A 69 -10.82 -12.65 -13.56
CA LEU A 69 -10.65 -11.56 -12.58
C LEU A 69 -9.62 -11.94 -11.51
N SER A 70 -9.61 -13.21 -11.08
CA SER A 70 -8.62 -13.74 -10.12
C SER A 70 -7.19 -13.57 -10.64
N VAL A 71 -6.94 -13.94 -11.89
CA VAL A 71 -5.63 -13.81 -12.53
C VAL A 71 -5.29 -12.36 -12.81
N GLU A 72 -6.21 -11.58 -13.36
CA GLU A 72 -6.00 -10.20 -13.78
C GLU A 72 -5.66 -9.28 -12.58
N TYR A 73 -6.36 -9.48 -11.46
CA TYR A 73 -6.18 -8.66 -10.25
C TYR A 73 -5.43 -9.38 -9.11
N SER A 74 -4.79 -10.52 -9.40
CA SER A 74 -4.02 -11.30 -8.41
C SER A 74 -4.79 -11.57 -7.11
N SER A 75 -6.09 -11.78 -7.21
CA SER A 75 -7.01 -11.99 -6.10
C SER A 75 -7.51 -13.45 -6.09
N PRO A 76 -7.57 -14.14 -4.95
CA PRO A 76 -8.06 -15.51 -4.91
C PRO A 76 -9.54 -15.58 -5.33
N GLU A 77 -9.93 -16.65 -6.02
CA GLU A 77 -11.29 -16.81 -6.57
C GLU A 77 -12.39 -16.67 -5.52
N TRP A 78 -12.15 -17.13 -4.28
CA TRP A 78 -13.13 -17.00 -3.20
C TRP A 78 -13.44 -15.51 -2.90
N LEU A 79 -12.42 -14.64 -2.96
CA LEU A 79 -12.59 -13.20 -2.74
C LEU A 79 -13.32 -12.55 -3.91
N VAL A 80 -12.96 -12.93 -5.15
CA VAL A 80 -13.67 -12.47 -6.36
C VAL A 80 -15.15 -12.84 -6.28
N ASN A 81 -15.46 -14.09 -5.93
CA ASN A 81 -16.83 -14.56 -5.77
C ASN A 81 -17.57 -13.80 -4.67
N LEU A 82 -16.93 -13.57 -3.53
CA LEU A 82 -17.51 -12.79 -2.42
C LEU A 82 -17.87 -11.37 -2.86
N LEU A 83 -17.00 -10.72 -3.62
CA LEU A 83 -17.25 -9.37 -4.13
C LEU A 83 -18.38 -9.37 -5.16
N LEU A 84 -18.40 -10.32 -6.09
CA LEU A 84 -19.46 -10.43 -7.10
C LEU A 84 -20.84 -10.79 -6.50
N GLN A 85 -20.89 -11.43 -5.35
CA GLN A 85 -22.13 -11.73 -4.61
C GLN A 85 -22.69 -10.51 -3.87
N ASN A 86 -21.84 -9.62 -3.36
CA ASN A 86 -22.25 -8.52 -2.50
C ASN A 86 -22.31 -7.16 -3.19
N TYR A 87 -21.69 -7.03 -4.36
CA TYR A 87 -21.59 -5.78 -5.11
C TYR A 87 -21.98 -5.99 -6.58
N SER A 88 -22.35 -4.93 -7.25
CA SER A 88 -22.48 -4.97 -8.71
C SER A 88 -21.13 -5.31 -9.36
N GLU A 89 -21.14 -5.86 -10.56
CA GLU A 89 -19.91 -6.21 -11.30
C GLU A 89 -18.94 -5.03 -11.39
N ASN A 90 -19.42 -3.85 -11.76
CA ASN A 90 -18.58 -2.67 -11.89
C ASN A 90 -17.93 -2.27 -10.56
N GLN A 91 -18.64 -2.38 -9.46
CA GLN A 91 -18.10 -2.12 -8.12
C GLN A 91 -17.06 -3.17 -7.72
N ALA A 92 -17.36 -4.46 -7.95
CA ALA A 92 -16.43 -5.56 -7.66
C ALA A 92 -15.13 -5.40 -8.45
N VAL A 93 -15.21 -5.10 -9.75
CA VAL A 93 -14.03 -4.83 -10.60
C VAL A 93 -13.26 -3.60 -10.12
N SER A 94 -13.95 -2.53 -9.74
CA SER A 94 -13.30 -1.32 -9.21
C SER A 94 -12.55 -1.61 -7.90
N LEU A 95 -13.13 -2.41 -6.99
CA LEU A 95 -12.47 -2.83 -5.75
C LEU A 95 -11.24 -3.69 -6.01
N LEU A 96 -11.35 -4.67 -6.92
CA LEU A 96 -10.21 -5.52 -7.31
C LEU A 96 -9.09 -4.69 -7.95
N LYS A 97 -9.42 -3.76 -8.84
CA LYS A 97 -8.47 -2.85 -9.47
C LYS A 97 -7.75 -2.00 -8.44
N SER A 98 -8.49 -1.37 -7.52
CA SER A 98 -7.91 -0.54 -6.45
C SER A 98 -6.96 -1.32 -5.54
N SER A 99 -7.20 -2.63 -5.35
CA SER A 99 -6.35 -3.47 -4.49
C SER A 99 -4.95 -3.72 -5.05
N VAL A 100 -4.75 -3.60 -6.36
CA VAL A 100 -3.44 -3.78 -7.02
C VAL A 100 -2.76 -2.45 -7.38
N GLU A 101 -3.46 -1.33 -7.23
CA GLU A 101 -2.89 0.00 -7.43
C GLU A 101 -2.06 0.43 -6.23
N LYS A 102 -1.14 1.37 -6.44
CA LYS A 102 -0.37 1.95 -5.35
C LYS A 102 -1.30 2.75 -4.43
N PRO A 103 -1.38 2.43 -3.13
CA PRO A 103 -2.23 3.19 -2.23
C PRO A 103 -1.76 4.64 -2.12
N PRO A 104 -2.68 5.60 -2.03
CA PRO A 104 -2.32 6.99 -1.80
C PRO A 104 -1.66 7.14 -0.42
N VAL A 105 -0.67 8.02 -0.34
CA VAL A 105 -0.15 8.45 0.97
C VAL A 105 -1.08 9.52 1.51
N THR A 106 -1.61 9.32 2.70
CA THR A 106 -2.44 10.32 3.39
C THR A 106 -1.81 10.69 4.72
N VAL A 107 -2.01 11.94 5.10
CA VAL A 107 -1.55 12.51 6.36
C VAL A 107 -2.72 13.09 7.13
N ARG A 108 -2.65 12.98 8.45
CA ARG A 108 -3.52 13.70 9.37
C ARG A 108 -2.75 14.83 10.00
N LEU A 109 -3.28 16.03 9.92
CA LEU A 109 -2.70 17.21 10.58
C LEU A 109 -2.93 17.14 12.09
N ASN A 110 -1.94 17.55 12.84
CA ASN A 110 -2.02 17.61 14.30
C ASN A 110 -2.33 19.06 14.74
N ASN A 111 -3.60 19.38 14.85
CA ASN A 111 -4.05 20.71 15.20
C ASN A 111 -3.81 21.08 16.68
N LEU A 112 -3.35 20.13 17.51
CA LEU A 112 -2.84 20.44 18.85
C LEU A 112 -1.47 21.12 18.83
N LYS A 113 -0.73 20.98 17.73
CA LYS A 113 0.65 21.49 17.59
C LYS A 113 0.78 22.68 16.60
N GLY A 114 -0.28 23.03 15.88
CA GLY A 114 -0.24 24.15 14.94
C GLY A 114 -1.55 24.34 14.20
N GLU A 115 -1.71 25.52 13.65
CA GLU A 115 -2.85 25.88 12.82
C GLU A 115 -2.77 25.15 11.46
N THR A 116 -3.91 24.70 10.95
CA THR A 116 -4.02 23.98 9.66
C THR A 116 -3.28 24.70 8.53
N SER A 117 -3.45 26.02 8.40
CA SER A 117 -2.81 26.84 7.35
C SER A 117 -1.28 26.79 7.42
N GLN A 118 -0.72 26.90 8.61
CA GLN A 118 0.73 26.85 8.84
C GLN A 118 1.34 25.48 8.57
N ILE A 119 0.59 24.40 8.90
CA ILE A 119 1.04 23.04 8.63
C ILE A 119 1.01 22.77 7.12
N LEU A 120 -0.04 23.22 6.43
CA LEU A 120 -0.17 23.05 4.97
C LEU A 120 0.89 23.84 4.20
N GLU A 121 1.27 25.03 4.66
CA GLU A 121 2.37 25.79 4.08
C GLU A 121 3.68 24.99 4.10
N ARG A 122 3.96 24.29 5.20
CA ARG A 122 5.14 23.41 5.32
C ARG A 122 5.06 22.13 4.48
N LEU A 123 3.87 21.77 4.01
CA LEU A 123 3.62 20.63 3.11
C LEU A 123 3.45 21.06 1.65
N SER A 124 3.57 22.35 1.31
CA SER A 124 3.29 22.88 -0.04
C SER A 124 4.08 22.17 -1.15
N ASP A 125 5.35 21.82 -0.92
CA ASP A 125 6.21 21.11 -1.86
C ASP A 125 5.72 19.70 -2.18
N PHE A 126 4.83 19.13 -1.38
CA PHE A 126 4.28 17.79 -1.52
C PHE A 126 2.87 17.78 -2.13
N SER A 127 2.37 18.96 -2.53
CA SER A 127 1.03 19.18 -3.11
C SER A 127 -0.08 18.45 -2.33
N PRO A 128 -0.35 18.89 -1.09
CA PRO A 128 -1.42 18.31 -0.29
C PRO A 128 -2.79 18.63 -0.90
N GLU A 129 -3.58 17.57 -1.12
CA GLU A 129 -4.97 17.65 -1.61
C GLU A 129 -5.92 17.30 -0.47
N SER A 130 -6.94 18.12 -0.23
CA SER A 130 -7.96 17.83 0.79
C SER A 130 -8.71 16.53 0.45
N THR A 131 -9.08 15.79 1.48
CA THR A 131 -9.91 14.59 1.35
C THR A 131 -11.34 14.87 1.85
N VAL A 132 -12.17 13.85 1.87
CA VAL A 132 -13.53 13.92 2.45
C VAL A 132 -13.50 14.01 3.99
N ILE A 133 -12.34 13.83 4.61
CA ILE A 133 -12.16 13.88 6.07
C ILE A 133 -11.42 15.17 6.41
N ASP A 134 -12.02 15.97 7.29
CA ASP A 134 -11.38 17.18 7.79
C ASP A 134 -10.06 16.88 8.51
N GLY A 135 -9.05 17.70 8.25
CA GLY A 135 -7.69 17.50 8.74
C GLY A 135 -6.90 16.36 8.08
N CYS A 136 -7.48 15.67 7.08
CA CYS A 136 -6.84 14.62 6.31
C CYS A 136 -6.49 15.11 4.90
N TYR A 137 -5.23 14.93 4.49
CA TYR A 137 -4.74 15.36 3.19
C TYR A 137 -4.01 14.22 2.48
N LYS A 138 -4.29 14.08 1.18
CA LYS A 138 -3.55 13.18 0.29
C LYS A 138 -2.27 13.87 -0.17
N ILE A 139 -1.17 13.15 -0.19
CA ILE A 139 0.14 13.61 -0.65
C ILE A 139 0.40 13.08 -2.06
N SER A 140 0.63 13.99 -3.00
CA SER A 140 0.78 13.60 -4.41
C SER A 140 2.18 13.11 -4.74
N TYR A 141 3.25 13.61 -4.10
CA TYR A 141 4.61 13.14 -4.31
C TYR A 141 5.54 13.35 -3.11
N GLY A 142 6.71 12.69 -3.19
CA GLY A 142 7.77 12.82 -2.21
C GLY A 142 7.59 11.93 -0.97
N ASP A 143 8.50 12.10 -0.04
CA ASP A 143 8.53 11.40 1.23
C ASP A 143 8.44 12.43 2.37
N VAL A 144 7.21 12.68 2.82
CA VAL A 144 6.91 13.65 3.87
C VAL A 144 7.53 13.28 5.22
N THR A 145 7.89 12.01 5.43
CA THR A 145 8.47 11.55 6.69
C THR A 145 9.88 12.07 6.93
N LYS A 146 10.55 12.57 5.89
CA LYS A 146 11.88 13.19 5.98
C LYS A 146 11.85 14.67 6.38
N THR A 147 10.67 15.28 6.44
CA THR A 147 10.52 16.70 6.76
C THR A 147 10.71 17.01 8.24
N GLN A 148 11.07 18.25 8.55
CA GLN A 148 11.09 18.74 9.93
C GLN A 148 9.67 18.80 10.51
N ALA A 149 8.67 19.11 9.70
CA ALA A 149 7.28 19.14 10.11
C ALA A 149 6.82 17.77 10.66
N PHE A 150 7.23 16.67 10.00
CA PHE A 150 6.99 15.31 10.50
C PHE A 150 7.71 15.07 11.84
N LYS A 151 8.99 15.44 11.94
CA LYS A 151 9.79 15.26 13.16
C LYS A 151 9.24 16.04 14.36
N TYR A 152 8.63 17.19 14.11
CA TYR A 152 7.95 17.98 15.15
C TYR A 152 6.53 17.50 15.46
N GLY A 153 6.04 16.47 14.76
CA GLY A 153 4.72 15.91 14.97
C GLY A 153 3.57 16.84 14.57
N LEU A 154 3.80 17.73 13.60
CA LEU A 154 2.76 18.63 13.07
C LEU A 154 1.73 17.86 12.24
N PHE A 155 2.07 16.67 11.80
CA PHE A 155 1.17 15.69 11.17
C PHE A 155 1.74 14.28 11.34
N HIS A 156 0.92 13.29 11.12
CA HIS A 156 1.35 11.90 11.01
C HIS A 156 0.76 11.23 9.77
N VAL A 157 1.48 10.23 9.25
CA VAL A 157 1.00 9.43 8.12
C VAL A 157 -0.04 8.45 8.62
N GLN A 158 -1.25 8.53 8.08
CA GLN A 158 -2.34 7.66 8.49
C GLN A 158 -3.33 7.47 7.34
N ASP A 159 -3.70 6.22 7.10
CA ASP A 159 -4.72 5.86 6.12
C ASP A 159 -6.11 6.40 6.50
N ILE A 160 -6.90 6.74 5.47
CA ILE A 160 -8.25 7.29 5.62
C ILE A 160 -9.15 6.36 6.46
N ALA A 161 -9.11 5.04 6.22
CA ALA A 161 -9.93 4.10 6.95
C ALA A 161 -9.57 4.05 8.45
N SER A 162 -8.27 4.21 8.78
CA SER A 162 -7.82 4.32 10.17
C SER A 162 -8.31 5.60 10.84
N GLN A 163 -8.39 6.72 10.12
CA GLN A 163 -8.97 7.96 10.64
C GLN A 163 -10.48 7.83 10.84
N LEU A 164 -11.20 7.23 9.89
CA LEU A 164 -12.63 6.95 10.02
C LEU A 164 -12.95 6.06 11.24
N CYS A 165 -12.10 5.08 11.53
CA CYS A 165 -12.24 4.25 12.72
C CYS A 165 -12.19 5.07 14.02
N CYS A 166 -11.27 6.05 14.11
CA CYS A 166 -11.18 6.95 15.26
C CYS A 166 -12.40 7.88 15.35
N MET A 167 -12.86 8.40 14.21
CA MET A 167 -14.06 9.25 14.16
C MET A 167 -15.33 8.48 14.51
N ALA A 168 -15.44 7.21 14.11
CA ALA A 168 -16.58 6.35 14.49
C ALA A 168 -16.63 6.07 15.99
N LEU A 169 -15.48 5.96 16.65
CA LEU A 169 -15.40 5.86 18.11
C LEU A 169 -15.84 7.18 18.78
N ASN A 170 -15.51 8.32 18.18
CA ASN A 170 -15.91 9.67 18.61
C ASN A 170 -15.72 9.94 20.11
N PRO A 171 -14.51 9.76 20.66
CA PRO A 171 -14.28 9.91 22.08
C PRO A 171 -14.47 11.37 22.51
N LYS A 172 -14.88 11.57 23.77
CA LYS A 172 -15.10 12.89 24.36
C LYS A 172 -13.97 13.26 25.31
N GLU A 173 -13.77 14.56 25.51
CA GLU A 173 -12.83 15.07 26.51
C GLU A 173 -13.09 14.42 27.88
N GLY A 174 -12.03 13.99 28.56
CA GLY A 174 -12.08 13.35 29.88
C GLY A 174 -12.32 11.84 29.85
N GLU A 175 -12.64 11.24 28.71
CA GLU A 175 -12.82 9.79 28.61
C GLU A 175 -11.50 8.99 28.72
N THR A 176 -11.64 7.72 29.02
CA THR A 176 -10.53 6.75 28.96
C THR A 176 -10.76 5.83 27.79
N VAL A 177 -9.80 5.82 26.85
CA VAL A 177 -9.84 4.97 25.65
C VAL A 177 -8.76 3.91 25.73
N LEU A 178 -9.11 2.69 25.31
CA LEU A 178 -8.22 1.54 25.25
C LEU A 178 -7.93 1.20 23.78
N ASP A 179 -6.64 1.23 23.41
CA ASP A 179 -6.13 0.79 22.10
C ASP A 179 -5.24 -0.45 22.29
N LEU A 180 -5.77 -1.63 22.01
CA LEU A 180 -5.10 -2.92 22.29
C LEU A 180 -4.06 -3.31 21.25
N CYS A 181 -4.09 -2.72 20.04
CA CYS A 181 -3.16 -2.98 18.94
C CYS A 181 -2.65 -1.66 18.38
N SER A 182 -2.05 -0.84 19.26
CA SER A 182 -1.85 0.58 19.02
C SER A 182 -0.72 0.90 18.03
N ALA A 183 0.34 0.09 18.01
CA ALA A 183 1.55 0.46 17.27
C ALA A 183 1.33 0.56 15.75
N PRO A 184 1.91 1.58 15.11
CA PRO A 184 2.89 2.55 15.61
C PRO A 184 2.33 3.74 16.40
N GLY A 185 1.02 3.81 16.68
CA GLY A 185 0.38 4.85 17.48
C GLY A 185 -0.58 5.76 16.72
N GLY A 186 -0.70 5.63 15.40
CA GLY A 186 -1.48 6.55 14.57
C GLY A 186 -2.94 6.74 15.04
N LYS A 187 -3.64 5.66 15.43
CA LYS A 187 -5.00 5.78 15.97
C LYS A 187 -4.99 6.44 17.36
N ALA A 188 -4.08 6.04 18.25
CA ALA A 188 -3.97 6.63 19.58
C ALA A 188 -3.72 8.15 19.51
N PHE A 189 -2.86 8.61 18.59
CA PHE A 189 -2.59 10.05 18.40
C PHE A 189 -3.83 10.79 17.85
N THR A 190 -4.52 10.22 16.86
CA THR A 190 -5.78 10.78 16.35
C THR A 190 -6.85 10.87 17.46
N LEU A 191 -6.95 9.86 18.30
CA LEU A 191 -7.90 9.87 19.44
C LEU A 191 -7.52 10.97 20.45
N ALA A 192 -6.22 11.19 20.73
CA ALA A 192 -5.77 12.29 21.56
C ALA A 192 -6.17 13.66 20.99
N GLU A 193 -6.00 13.86 19.67
CA GLU A 193 -6.46 15.06 18.98
C GLU A 193 -7.96 15.26 19.11
N LEU A 194 -8.77 14.22 18.88
CA LEU A 194 -10.23 14.30 19.00
C LEU A 194 -10.71 14.61 20.42
N MET A 195 -9.92 14.25 21.42
CA MET A 195 -10.16 14.55 22.84
C MET A 195 -9.54 15.88 23.29
N ASN A 196 -8.97 16.67 22.38
CA ASN A 196 -8.24 17.91 22.73
C ASN A 196 -7.16 17.71 23.80
N ASP A 197 -6.48 16.55 23.75
CA ASP A 197 -5.47 16.11 24.74
C ASP A 197 -6.00 16.12 26.21
N LYS A 198 -7.30 15.97 26.38
CA LYS A 198 -7.97 15.91 27.67
C LYS A 198 -8.61 14.56 27.89
N GLY A 199 -7.93 13.67 28.62
CA GLY A 199 -8.41 12.34 28.88
C GLY A 199 -7.27 11.36 29.09
N ARG A 200 -7.55 10.08 28.84
CA ARG A 200 -6.56 9.03 29.02
C ARG A 200 -6.64 8.01 27.89
N ILE A 201 -5.49 7.75 27.24
CA ILE A 201 -5.38 6.69 26.24
C ILE A 201 -4.42 5.62 26.78
N LEU A 202 -4.92 4.40 26.88
CA LEU A 202 -4.15 3.22 27.25
C LEU A 202 -3.77 2.46 25.98
N ALA A 203 -2.56 2.68 25.51
CA ALA A 203 -2.05 2.12 24.25
C ALA A 203 -1.17 0.89 24.50
N PHE A 204 -1.54 -0.25 23.92
CA PHE A 204 -0.87 -1.52 24.06
C PHE A 204 -0.40 -2.06 22.71
N ASP A 205 0.66 -2.85 22.72
CA ASP A 205 1.03 -3.73 21.62
C ASP A 205 1.74 -4.96 22.19
N ILE A 206 1.61 -6.10 21.51
CA ILE A 206 2.20 -7.36 21.98
C ILE A 206 3.74 -7.38 21.87
N HIS A 207 4.31 -6.53 20.97
CA HIS A 207 5.74 -6.50 20.70
C HIS A 207 6.40 -5.27 21.31
N ASP A 208 7.38 -5.45 22.20
CA ASP A 208 8.12 -4.36 22.86
C ASP A 208 8.79 -3.38 21.88
N ASN A 209 9.33 -3.88 20.77
CA ASN A 209 9.92 -3.03 19.74
C ASN A 209 8.89 -2.11 19.08
N ARG A 210 7.64 -2.53 18.97
CA ARG A 210 6.54 -1.72 18.45
C ARG A 210 6.01 -0.73 19.49
N VAL A 211 6.01 -1.10 20.77
CA VAL A 211 5.68 -0.16 21.87
C VAL A 211 6.65 1.02 21.90
N LYS A 212 7.93 0.82 21.57
CA LYS A 212 8.88 1.93 21.41
C LYS A 212 8.48 2.95 20.35
N LEU A 213 7.82 2.51 19.27
CA LEU A 213 7.32 3.43 18.22
C LEU A 213 6.21 4.33 18.78
N ILE A 214 5.30 3.78 19.59
CA ILE A 214 4.26 4.57 20.25
C ILE A 214 4.88 5.64 21.14
N LYS A 215 5.84 5.24 21.99
CA LYS A 215 6.54 6.16 22.91
C LYS A 215 7.32 7.25 22.20
N ASN A 216 7.86 6.97 21.03
CA ASN A 216 8.62 7.95 20.26
C ASN A 216 7.70 8.93 19.47
N GLY A 217 6.46 8.55 19.23
CA GLY A 217 5.48 9.37 18.53
C GLY A 217 4.58 10.20 19.43
N ALA A 218 4.45 9.81 20.70
CA ALA A 218 3.72 10.57 21.74
C ALA A 218 4.60 11.71 22.30
#